data_6efad50a5e3a70ac30b2269ebff40c6b
#
_entry.id   6efad50a5e3a70ac30b2269ebff40c6b
#
_cell.length_a   1.000
_cell.length_b   1.000
_cell.length_c   1.000
_cell.angle_alpha   90.00
_cell.angle_beta   90.00
_cell.angle_gamma   90.00
#
_symmetry.space_group_name_H-M   'P 1'
#
loop_
_entity.id
_entity.type
_entity.pdbx_description
1 polymer ?
#
loop_
_entity_poly.entity_id
_entity_poly.type
_entity_poly.pdbx_seq_one_letter_code
_entity_poly.pdbx_strand_id
1 'polypeptide(L)'
;MSVIIDVFGREILDSRGNPTVEVEVVLEDGSFGRAAVPSGASTGAFEAVELRDCDKERYLGKGTLDAVGHVNDEIADALVGFEADDQRAIDDVMLELDGTDNKGALGANAILGVSLACAKAAAESAGLPLYKYVGGVNGHILPTPMMNILNGGVHADNNVDFQEFMIMPVGAESFAEALRWCAEIYHTLKKVLHEAGLGGGVGDEGGFAPNFTTNEEPLQYIVKACEAAGYKPGDDIMFAMDPASTEFYNAETGKYELKGEGRELTSAEMVDYWAALVEKYPIISIEDGMAEEDWDGWKQLTDRIGDKVQLVGDDLFVTNSKRLAKGIELGCANAILLKVNQIGSLSETLDAIEMAKQAGYACVMSHRSGETEDTTIADLSVALNTGQIKTGAPCRSDRVAKYNQLLRIEEELDSQAQYAGKNAFYNIKR
;
A
#
# COMPACT_ATOMS: atom_id res chain seq x y z
N MET A 1 -10.34 -31.86 -3.08
CA MET A 1 -10.31 -30.40 -2.85
C MET A 1 -11.71 -29.91 -3.06
N SER A 2 -12.07 -28.74 -2.52
CA SER A 2 -13.48 -28.36 -2.48
C SER A 2 -13.83 -27.44 -3.65
N VAL A 3 -15.00 -27.65 -4.22
CA VAL A 3 -15.51 -26.98 -5.43
C VAL A 3 -16.29 -25.72 -5.01
N ILE A 4 -16.17 -24.64 -5.76
CA ILE A 4 -16.98 -23.43 -5.61
C ILE A 4 -18.44 -23.74 -5.93
N ILE A 5 -19.33 -23.50 -4.98
CA ILE A 5 -20.78 -23.70 -5.16
C ILE A 5 -21.58 -22.41 -5.20
N ASP A 6 -21.01 -21.32 -4.68
CA ASP A 6 -21.65 -20.00 -4.70
C ASP A 6 -20.60 -18.87 -4.66
N VAL A 7 -20.88 -17.79 -5.40
CA VAL A 7 -20.12 -16.54 -5.42
C VAL A 7 -21.13 -15.40 -5.28
N PHE A 8 -20.98 -14.58 -4.24
CA PHE A 8 -21.94 -13.53 -3.94
C PHE A 8 -21.23 -12.20 -3.62
N GLY A 9 -21.56 -11.16 -4.37
CA GLY A 9 -21.08 -9.80 -4.17
C GLY A 9 -22.15 -8.90 -3.51
N ARG A 10 -21.68 -7.95 -2.71
CA ARG A 10 -22.50 -6.87 -2.16
C ARG A 10 -21.75 -5.55 -2.14
N GLU A 11 -22.51 -4.46 -2.07
CA GLU A 11 -21.97 -3.13 -1.83
C GLU A 11 -21.87 -2.89 -0.32
N ILE A 12 -20.67 -2.44 0.15
CA ILE A 12 -20.41 -2.01 1.51
C ILE A 12 -19.82 -0.60 1.50
N LEU A 13 -19.51 -0.02 2.66
CA LEU A 13 -18.85 1.28 2.75
C LEU A 13 -17.37 1.13 3.13
N ASP A 14 -16.52 1.93 2.49
CA ASP A 14 -15.13 2.10 2.86
C ASP A 14 -14.94 3.06 4.05
N SER A 15 -13.72 3.25 4.53
CA SER A 15 -13.35 4.13 5.64
C SER A 15 -13.65 5.61 5.42
N ARG A 16 -13.93 6.01 4.18
CA ARG A 16 -14.35 7.36 3.79
C ARG A 16 -15.86 7.48 3.64
N GLY A 17 -16.61 6.40 3.83
CA GLY A 17 -18.06 6.34 3.63
C GLY A 17 -18.47 6.27 2.16
N ASN A 18 -17.56 5.92 1.25
CA ASN A 18 -17.88 5.66 -0.14
C ASN A 18 -18.18 4.16 -0.34
N PRO A 19 -19.07 3.81 -1.30
CA PRO A 19 -19.33 2.41 -1.63
C PRO A 19 -18.07 1.70 -2.14
N THR A 20 -17.96 0.42 -1.81
CA THR A 20 -17.00 -0.53 -2.37
C THR A 20 -17.60 -1.93 -2.44
N VAL A 21 -16.89 -2.87 -3.06
CA VAL A 21 -17.34 -4.25 -3.28
C VAL A 21 -16.81 -5.16 -2.17
N GLU A 22 -17.70 -5.99 -1.64
CA GLU A 22 -17.36 -7.15 -0.80
C GLU A 22 -17.89 -8.41 -1.48
N VAL A 23 -17.06 -9.46 -1.52
CA VAL A 23 -17.41 -10.75 -2.13
C VAL A 23 -17.30 -11.87 -1.12
N GLU A 24 -18.24 -12.80 -1.18
CA GLU A 24 -18.24 -14.07 -0.47
C GLU A 24 -18.17 -15.24 -1.46
N VAL A 25 -17.36 -16.24 -1.15
CA VAL A 25 -17.25 -17.49 -1.89
C VAL A 25 -17.51 -18.64 -0.94
N VAL A 26 -18.40 -19.57 -1.33
CA VAL A 26 -18.77 -20.75 -0.54
C VAL A 26 -18.36 -22.01 -1.29
N LEU A 27 -17.77 -22.95 -0.58
CA LEU A 27 -17.32 -24.23 -1.14
C LEU A 27 -18.25 -25.38 -0.73
N GLU A 28 -18.20 -26.50 -1.47
CA GLU A 28 -19.05 -27.67 -1.25
C GLU A 28 -18.85 -28.31 0.14
N ASP A 29 -17.65 -28.18 0.73
CA ASP A 29 -17.36 -28.68 2.08
C ASP A 29 -17.86 -27.75 3.20
N GLY A 30 -18.46 -26.61 2.84
CA GLY A 30 -18.95 -25.57 3.75
C GLY A 30 -17.91 -24.50 4.10
N SER A 31 -16.70 -24.61 3.58
CA SER A 31 -15.68 -23.57 3.75
C SER A 31 -16.10 -22.28 3.07
N PHE A 32 -15.64 -21.14 3.63
CA PHE A 32 -16.13 -19.82 3.28
C PHE A 32 -14.98 -18.79 3.22
N GLY A 33 -14.99 -17.95 2.19
CA GLY A 33 -14.06 -16.83 2.07
C GLY A 33 -14.79 -15.52 1.83
N ARG A 34 -14.38 -14.44 2.53
CA ARG A 34 -14.89 -13.10 2.35
C ARG A 34 -13.75 -12.12 2.13
N ALA A 35 -13.87 -11.27 1.13
CA ALA A 35 -12.91 -10.22 0.85
C ALA A 35 -13.62 -8.91 0.51
N ALA A 36 -13.12 -7.80 1.08
CA ALA A 36 -13.58 -6.46 0.77
C ALA A 36 -12.47 -5.70 0.02
N VAL A 37 -12.84 -5.00 -1.05
CA VAL A 37 -11.90 -4.34 -1.95
C VAL A 37 -11.63 -2.90 -1.49
N PRO A 38 -10.36 -2.47 -1.36
CA PRO A 38 -10.02 -1.09 -1.05
C PRO A 38 -10.17 -0.17 -2.27
N SER A 39 -10.21 1.15 -2.02
CA SER A 39 -10.38 2.18 -3.05
C SER A 39 -9.40 3.34 -2.88
N GLY A 40 -8.77 3.81 -3.95
CA GLY A 40 -7.83 4.94 -3.93
C GLY A 40 -8.52 6.32 -3.89
N ALA A 41 -7.82 7.34 -3.37
CA ALA A 41 -8.18 8.75 -3.54
C ALA A 41 -7.37 9.37 -4.69
N SER A 42 -6.04 9.29 -4.64
CA SER A 42 -5.17 9.48 -5.80
C SER A 42 -5.00 8.14 -6.51
N THR A 43 -5.00 8.16 -7.83
CA THR A 43 -4.88 6.96 -8.66
C THR A 43 -3.89 7.22 -9.78
N GLY A 44 -2.90 6.33 -9.94
CA GLY A 44 -1.99 6.36 -11.08
C GLY A 44 -2.75 6.19 -12.40
N ALA A 45 -2.31 6.88 -13.43
CA ALA A 45 -3.00 6.88 -14.73
C ALA A 45 -3.10 5.49 -15.39
N PHE A 46 -2.29 4.54 -14.93
CA PHE A 46 -2.17 3.19 -15.49
C PHE A 46 -2.76 2.10 -14.58
N GLU A 47 -3.48 2.47 -13.53
CA GLU A 47 -4.19 1.49 -12.69
C GLU A 47 -5.32 0.79 -13.46
N ALA A 48 -5.62 -0.45 -13.06
CA ALA A 48 -6.82 -1.14 -13.53
C ALA A 48 -8.09 -0.41 -13.07
N VAL A 49 -9.15 -0.52 -13.86
CA VAL A 49 -10.38 0.26 -13.67
C VAL A 49 -11.15 -0.19 -12.44
N GLU A 50 -11.30 0.70 -11.46
CA GLU A 50 -12.32 0.56 -10.43
C GLU A 50 -13.68 0.95 -11.04
N LEU A 51 -14.55 -0.03 -11.29
CA LEU A 51 -15.85 0.22 -11.92
C LEU A 51 -16.80 0.93 -10.96
N ARG A 52 -17.34 2.08 -11.41
CA ARG A 52 -18.32 2.92 -10.69
C ARG A 52 -19.56 3.11 -11.55
N ASP A 53 -20.75 3.11 -10.93
CA ASP A 53 -22.04 3.23 -11.60
C ASP A 53 -22.22 4.59 -12.28
N CYS A 54 -21.50 5.64 -11.85
CA CYS A 54 -21.58 7.02 -12.33
C CYS A 54 -22.98 7.66 -12.21
N ASP A 55 -23.91 7.03 -11.51
CA ASP A 55 -25.23 7.57 -11.21
C ASP A 55 -25.15 8.63 -10.11
N LYS A 56 -25.27 9.90 -10.49
CA LYS A 56 -25.16 11.04 -9.56
C LYS A 56 -26.26 11.11 -8.51
N GLU A 57 -27.40 10.44 -8.73
CA GLU A 57 -28.50 10.39 -7.76
C GLU A 57 -28.25 9.37 -6.65
N ARG A 58 -27.25 8.49 -6.86
CA ARG A 58 -26.86 7.46 -5.88
C ARG A 58 -25.39 7.60 -5.53
N TYR A 59 -25.07 7.79 -4.23
CA TYR A 59 -23.71 8.01 -3.71
C TYR A 59 -22.89 9.03 -4.52
N LEU A 60 -23.51 10.05 -5.07
CA LEU A 60 -22.89 11.11 -5.87
C LEU A 60 -22.09 10.58 -7.10
N GLY A 61 -22.51 9.46 -7.65
CA GLY A 61 -21.87 8.79 -8.78
C GLY A 61 -20.83 7.71 -8.39
N LYS A 62 -20.65 7.46 -7.10
CA LYS A 62 -19.62 6.52 -6.58
C LYS A 62 -20.16 5.12 -6.28
N GLY A 63 -21.42 4.80 -6.65
CA GLY A 63 -22.00 3.46 -6.47
C GLY A 63 -21.17 2.38 -7.16
N THR A 64 -21.32 1.13 -6.71
CA THR A 64 -20.59 -0.05 -7.24
C THR A 64 -21.54 -1.22 -7.59
N LEU A 65 -22.83 -0.93 -7.83
CA LEU A 65 -23.80 -1.98 -8.12
C LEU A 65 -23.55 -2.67 -9.45
N ASP A 66 -22.99 -1.97 -10.46
CA ASP A 66 -22.62 -2.59 -11.73
C ASP A 66 -21.51 -3.66 -11.50
N ALA A 67 -20.48 -3.34 -10.73
CA ALA A 67 -19.44 -4.30 -10.34
C ALA A 67 -20.01 -5.46 -9.52
N VAL A 68 -20.93 -5.18 -8.59
CA VAL A 68 -21.64 -6.22 -7.81
C VAL A 68 -22.50 -7.10 -8.73
N GLY A 69 -23.15 -6.51 -9.74
CA GLY A 69 -23.90 -7.26 -10.76
C GLY A 69 -23.00 -8.25 -11.50
N HIS A 70 -21.83 -7.80 -11.98
CA HIS A 70 -20.86 -8.66 -12.65
C HIS A 70 -20.35 -9.81 -11.76
N VAL A 71 -20.19 -9.59 -10.44
CA VAL A 71 -19.85 -10.67 -9.50
C VAL A 71 -20.98 -11.69 -9.41
N ASN A 72 -22.23 -11.22 -9.27
CA ASN A 72 -23.38 -12.09 -9.01
C ASN A 72 -23.91 -12.83 -10.26
N ASP A 73 -23.61 -12.28 -11.44
CA ASP A 73 -24.07 -12.83 -12.71
C ASP A 73 -22.90 -13.51 -13.46
N GLU A 74 -22.13 -12.76 -14.27
CA GLU A 74 -21.18 -13.34 -15.22
C GLU A 74 -20.04 -14.12 -14.55
N ILE A 75 -19.48 -13.56 -13.45
CA ILE A 75 -18.35 -14.20 -12.76
C ILE A 75 -18.81 -15.42 -11.98
N ALA A 76 -19.94 -15.33 -11.27
CA ALA A 76 -20.49 -16.48 -10.55
C ALA A 76 -20.82 -17.64 -11.49
N ASP A 77 -21.50 -17.36 -12.63
CA ASP A 77 -21.83 -18.37 -13.64
C ASP A 77 -20.59 -19.05 -14.23
N ALA A 78 -19.48 -18.29 -14.38
CA ALA A 78 -18.24 -18.84 -14.93
C ALA A 78 -17.44 -19.68 -13.94
N LEU A 79 -17.53 -19.39 -12.62
CA LEU A 79 -16.66 -20.01 -11.61
C LEU A 79 -17.32 -21.13 -10.78
N VAL A 80 -18.66 -21.21 -10.73
CA VAL A 80 -19.33 -22.31 -10.04
C VAL A 80 -18.95 -23.64 -10.71
N GLY A 81 -18.41 -24.55 -9.91
CA GLY A 81 -17.88 -25.84 -10.36
C GLY A 81 -16.35 -25.90 -10.48
N PHE A 82 -15.64 -24.76 -10.31
CA PHE A 82 -14.16 -24.75 -10.27
C PHE A 82 -13.63 -25.26 -8.93
N GLU A 83 -12.46 -25.88 -8.95
CA GLU A 83 -11.69 -26.19 -7.75
C GLU A 83 -11.12 -24.88 -7.17
N ALA A 84 -11.42 -24.60 -5.89
CA ALA A 84 -11.09 -23.31 -5.27
C ALA A 84 -9.58 -23.08 -5.07
N ASP A 85 -8.76 -24.14 -5.09
CA ASP A 85 -7.30 -24.06 -4.94
C ASP A 85 -6.56 -23.86 -6.26
N ASP A 86 -7.26 -23.87 -7.41
CA ASP A 86 -6.65 -23.47 -8.69
C ASP A 86 -6.77 -21.96 -8.93
N GLN A 87 -6.11 -21.18 -8.04
CA GLN A 87 -6.16 -19.71 -8.04
C GLN A 87 -5.85 -19.12 -9.42
N ARG A 88 -4.85 -19.67 -10.12
CA ARG A 88 -4.46 -19.13 -11.42
C ARG A 88 -5.53 -19.36 -12.48
N ALA A 89 -6.13 -20.53 -12.53
CA ALA A 89 -7.22 -20.79 -13.46
C ALA A 89 -8.45 -19.91 -13.16
N ILE A 90 -8.77 -19.68 -11.88
CA ILE A 90 -9.85 -18.76 -11.45
C ILE A 90 -9.58 -17.34 -11.95
N ASP A 91 -8.38 -16.82 -11.70
CA ASP A 91 -8.02 -15.47 -12.11
C ASP A 91 -7.99 -15.35 -13.65
N ASP A 92 -7.40 -16.32 -14.36
CA ASP A 92 -7.35 -16.36 -15.82
C ASP A 92 -8.75 -16.35 -16.47
N VAL A 93 -9.70 -17.12 -15.93
CA VAL A 93 -11.10 -17.13 -16.42
C VAL A 93 -11.73 -15.74 -16.28
N MET A 94 -11.54 -15.05 -15.16
CA MET A 94 -12.07 -13.71 -14.96
C MET A 94 -11.42 -12.68 -15.89
N LEU A 95 -10.10 -12.81 -16.14
CA LEU A 95 -9.38 -11.94 -17.08
C LEU A 95 -9.81 -12.17 -18.53
N GLU A 96 -10.03 -13.43 -18.93
CA GLU A 96 -10.58 -13.77 -20.25
C GLU A 96 -12.01 -13.26 -20.43
N LEU A 97 -12.83 -13.33 -19.38
CA LEU A 97 -14.21 -12.84 -19.37
C LEU A 97 -14.27 -11.31 -19.52
N ASP A 98 -13.39 -10.58 -18.85
CA ASP A 98 -13.26 -9.13 -19.00
C ASP A 98 -12.75 -8.75 -20.39
N GLY A 99 -11.73 -9.42 -20.90
CA GLY A 99 -11.18 -9.27 -22.26
C GLY A 99 -10.55 -7.91 -22.56
N THR A 100 -10.37 -7.03 -21.56
CA THR A 100 -9.74 -5.71 -21.73
C THR A 100 -8.37 -5.65 -21.02
N ASP A 101 -7.47 -4.78 -21.49
CA ASP A 101 -6.12 -4.65 -20.92
C ASP A 101 -6.12 -4.12 -19.48
N ASN A 102 -7.17 -3.38 -19.08
CA ASN A 102 -7.26 -2.67 -17.81
C ASN A 102 -8.47 -3.05 -16.96
N LYS A 103 -9.09 -4.20 -17.24
CA LYS A 103 -10.29 -4.70 -16.52
C LYS A 103 -11.49 -3.74 -16.57
N GLY A 104 -11.62 -3.04 -17.71
CA GLY A 104 -12.65 -2.02 -17.89
C GLY A 104 -14.05 -2.55 -18.12
N ALA A 105 -14.23 -3.84 -18.47
CA ALA A 105 -15.54 -4.41 -18.71
C ALA A 105 -16.22 -4.89 -17.41
N LEU A 106 -15.56 -5.71 -16.60
CA LEU A 106 -16.09 -6.23 -15.33
C LEU A 106 -15.76 -5.34 -14.13
N GLY A 107 -14.64 -4.64 -14.19
CA GLY A 107 -14.07 -3.86 -13.09
C GLY A 107 -13.05 -4.65 -12.27
N ALA A 108 -11.88 -4.02 -12.02
CA ALA A 108 -10.85 -4.61 -11.17
C ALA A 108 -11.35 -4.88 -9.75
N ASN A 109 -12.29 -4.08 -9.26
CA ASN A 109 -12.92 -4.26 -7.95
C ASN A 109 -13.78 -5.54 -7.89
N ALA A 110 -14.53 -5.87 -8.93
CA ALA A 110 -15.26 -7.13 -9.02
C ALA A 110 -14.31 -8.34 -9.08
N ILE A 111 -13.33 -8.29 -9.98
CA ILE A 111 -12.35 -9.38 -10.18
C ILE A 111 -11.53 -9.62 -8.92
N LEU A 112 -10.97 -8.57 -8.29
CA LEU A 112 -10.17 -8.70 -7.09
C LEU A 112 -10.97 -9.26 -5.90
N GLY A 113 -12.20 -8.78 -5.72
CA GLY A 113 -13.07 -9.29 -4.65
C GLY A 113 -13.24 -10.79 -4.71
N VAL A 114 -13.51 -11.33 -5.90
CA VAL A 114 -13.64 -12.77 -6.13
C VAL A 114 -12.31 -13.49 -5.98
N SER A 115 -11.23 -12.99 -6.58
CA SER A 115 -9.89 -13.57 -6.50
C SER A 115 -9.43 -13.79 -5.05
N LEU A 116 -9.58 -12.76 -4.20
CA LEU A 116 -9.20 -12.84 -2.79
C LEU A 116 -10.16 -13.69 -1.94
N ALA A 117 -11.46 -13.65 -2.24
CA ALA A 117 -12.44 -14.48 -1.54
C ALA A 117 -12.22 -15.97 -1.83
N CYS A 118 -11.88 -16.34 -3.08
CA CYS A 118 -11.50 -17.72 -3.45
C CYS A 118 -10.26 -18.17 -2.68
N ALA A 119 -9.19 -17.36 -2.63
CA ALA A 119 -7.99 -17.69 -1.88
C ALA A 119 -8.28 -17.94 -0.38
N LYS A 120 -9.15 -17.14 0.23
CA LYS A 120 -9.57 -17.29 1.64
C LYS A 120 -10.42 -18.56 1.84
N ALA A 121 -11.37 -18.85 0.94
CA ALA A 121 -12.18 -20.05 1.01
C ALA A 121 -11.32 -21.31 0.87
N ALA A 122 -10.38 -21.32 -0.07
CA ALA A 122 -9.43 -22.41 -0.26
C ALA A 122 -8.51 -22.60 0.97
N ALA A 123 -8.06 -21.51 1.58
CA ALA A 123 -7.27 -21.56 2.81
C ALA A 123 -8.07 -22.21 3.95
N GLU A 124 -9.34 -21.83 4.14
CA GLU A 124 -10.23 -22.43 5.15
C GLU A 124 -10.47 -23.91 4.87
N SER A 125 -10.73 -24.29 3.61
CA SER A 125 -10.90 -25.70 3.19
C SER A 125 -9.63 -26.53 3.47
N ALA A 126 -8.45 -25.91 3.33
CA ALA A 126 -7.18 -26.56 3.67
C ALA A 126 -6.89 -26.57 5.18
N GLY A 127 -7.71 -25.91 6.01
CA GLY A 127 -7.47 -25.75 7.46
C GLY A 127 -6.24 -24.91 7.78
N LEU A 128 -5.89 -23.96 6.91
CA LEU A 128 -4.72 -23.11 7.04
C LEU A 128 -5.14 -21.62 7.14
N PRO A 129 -4.46 -20.79 7.93
CA PRO A 129 -4.58 -19.35 7.81
C PRO A 129 -4.06 -18.88 6.45
N LEU A 130 -4.59 -17.75 5.95
CA LEU A 130 -4.31 -17.27 4.59
C LEU A 130 -2.79 -17.10 4.34
N TYR A 131 -2.05 -16.57 5.30
CA TYR A 131 -0.60 -16.37 5.12
C TYR A 131 0.17 -17.69 4.93
N LYS A 132 -0.26 -18.78 5.58
CA LYS A 132 0.32 -20.13 5.37
C LYS A 132 -0.13 -20.77 4.06
N TYR A 133 -1.39 -20.57 3.69
CA TYR A 133 -1.92 -21.10 2.44
C TYR A 133 -1.18 -20.50 1.22
N VAL A 134 -1.04 -19.16 1.17
CA VAL A 134 -0.37 -18.48 0.06
C VAL A 134 1.16 -18.60 0.15
N GLY A 135 1.73 -18.48 1.35
CA GLY A 135 3.19 -18.44 1.57
C GLY A 135 3.84 -19.81 1.75
N GLY A 136 3.03 -20.87 1.92
CA GLY A 136 3.53 -22.20 2.23
C GLY A 136 4.34 -22.21 3.52
N VAL A 137 5.35 -23.08 3.58
CA VAL A 137 6.21 -23.25 4.76
C VAL A 137 7.19 -22.10 4.97
N ASN A 138 7.32 -21.19 4.02
CA ASN A 138 8.31 -20.10 4.07
C ASN A 138 7.72 -18.75 4.54
N GLY A 139 6.40 -18.62 4.67
CA GLY A 139 5.76 -17.40 5.18
C GLY A 139 5.94 -17.23 6.69
N HIS A 140 6.96 -16.46 7.13
CA HIS A 140 7.29 -16.30 8.55
C HIS A 140 7.96 -14.96 8.91
N ILE A 141 8.17 -14.07 7.91
CA ILE A 141 8.79 -12.78 8.15
C ILE A 141 7.72 -11.73 8.42
N LEU A 142 7.70 -11.19 9.64
CA LEU A 142 6.87 -10.05 10.02
C LEU A 142 7.43 -8.77 9.38
N PRO A 143 6.61 -8.00 8.64
CA PRO A 143 7.09 -6.82 7.92
C PRO A 143 7.43 -5.66 8.85
N THR A 144 8.43 -4.86 8.48
CA THR A 144 8.68 -3.55 9.10
C THR A 144 7.58 -2.57 8.64
N PRO A 145 6.79 -2.00 9.57
CA PRO A 145 5.74 -1.07 9.19
C PRO A 145 6.29 0.30 8.79
N MET A 146 5.72 0.89 7.74
CA MET A 146 5.86 2.27 7.34
C MET A 146 4.61 3.01 7.84
N MET A 147 4.69 3.63 9.02
CA MET A 147 3.51 4.26 9.64
C MET A 147 3.42 5.74 9.31
N ASN A 148 2.42 6.10 8.52
CA ASN A 148 2.13 7.47 8.13
C ASN A 148 1.56 8.26 9.31
N ILE A 149 2.34 9.14 9.93
CA ILE A 149 1.96 9.90 11.13
C ILE A 149 1.74 11.39 10.91
N LEU A 150 2.17 11.93 9.76
CA LEU A 150 1.88 13.30 9.32
C LEU A 150 1.48 13.29 7.84
N ASN A 151 0.39 13.98 7.52
CA ASN A 151 -0.19 14.06 6.18
C ASN A 151 -0.14 15.48 5.62
N GLY A 152 0.05 15.55 4.30
CA GLY A 152 -0.13 16.73 3.45
C GLY A 152 -0.70 16.34 2.10
N GLY A 153 -0.44 17.13 1.06
CA GLY A 153 -0.90 16.85 -0.30
C GLY A 153 -2.41 16.60 -0.37
N VAL A 154 -2.82 15.63 -1.18
CA VAL A 154 -4.25 15.27 -1.34
C VAL A 154 -4.83 14.53 -0.13
N HIS A 155 -4.01 14.06 0.81
CA HIS A 155 -4.44 13.38 2.02
C HIS A 155 -4.84 14.31 3.17
N ALA A 156 -4.63 15.64 3.02
CA ALA A 156 -4.91 16.63 4.06
C ALA A 156 -5.31 17.98 3.48
N ASP A 157 -6.25 18.66 4.12
CA ASP A 157 -6.59 20.06 3.79
C ASP A 157 -5.63 21.01 4.53
N ASN A 158 -4.37 21.07 4.07
CA ASN A 158 -3.31 21.92 4.61
C ASN A 158 -2.39 22.44 3.48
N ASN A 159 -1.30 23.11 3.85
CA ASN A 159 -0.38 23.76 2.92
C ASN A 159 0.93 22.98 2.66
N VAL A 160 1.00 21.72 3.06
CA VAL A 160 2.16 20.86 2.81
C VAL A 160 2.01 20.19 1.45
N ASP A 161 3.00 20.32 0.58
CA ASP A 161 2.94 19.73 -0.76
C ASP A 161 3.10 18.20 -0.74
N PHE A 162 3.93 17.67 0.18
CA PHE A 162 4.22 16.24 0.28
C PHE A 162 3.13 15.50 1.05
N GLN A 163 2.72 14.35 0.52
CA GLN A 163 1.51 13.65 0.94
C GLN A 163 1.67 12.91 2.26
N GLU A 164 2.83 12.24 2.51
CA GLU A 164 3.01 11.37 3.66
C GLU A 164 4.41 11.47 4.27
N PHE A 165 4.45 11.49 5.61
CA PHE A 165 5.67 11.41 6.39
C PHE A 165 5.53 10.26 7.38
N MET A 166 6.40 9.27 7.24
CA MET A 166 6.31 7.98 7.91
C MET A 166 7.48 7.71 8.83
N ILE A 167 7.22 6.95 9.89
CA ILE A 167 8.24 6.35 10.76
C ILE A 167 8.34 4.85 10.53
N MET A 168 9.57 4.33 10.64
CA MET A 168 9.90 2.91 10.48
C MET A 168 10.72 2.42 11.66
N PRO A 169 10.19 1.54 12.52
CA PRO A 169 10.85 1.06 13.75
C PRO A 169 11.86 -0.07 13.43
N VAL A 170 12.91 0.27 12.69
CA VAL A 170 13.90 -0.70 12.17
C VAL A 170 14.77 -1.32 13.26
N GLY A 171 14.86 -0.68 14.44
CA GLY A 171 15.66 -1.15 15.56
C GLY A 171 14.93 -2.10 16.52
N ALA A 172 13.62 -2.31 16.34
CA ALA A 172 12.84 -3.20 17.19
C ALA A 172 13.22 -4.67 16.98
N GLU A 173 13.04 -5.50 18.01
CA GLU A 173 13.37 -6.92 17.98
C GLU A 173 12.19 -7.81 17.57
N SER A 174 10.95 -7.29 17.63
CA SER A 174 9.71 -7.98 17.28
C SER A 174 8.71 -7.03 16.66
N PHE A 175 7.69 -7.57 15.99
CA PHE A 175 6.62 -6.73 15.45
C PHE A 175 5.79 -6.06 16.56
N ALA A 176 5.51 -6.78 17.64
CA ALA A 176 4.80 -6.23 18.80
C ALA A 176 5.56 -5.03 19.41
N GLU A 177 6.88 -5.13 19.54
CA GLU A 177 7.74 -4.04 20.01
C GLU A 177 7.75 -2.87 19.03
N ALA A 178 7.85 -3.15 17.73
CA ALA A 178 7.77 -2.16 16.65
C ALA A 178 6.47 -1.36 16.70
N LEU A 179 5.33 -2.05 16.85
CA LEU A 179 4.01 -1.41 16.94
C LEU A 179 3.88 -0.55 18.19
N ARG A 180 4.39 -1.02 19.33
CA ARG A 180 4.42 -0.25 20.58
C ARG A 180 5.20 1.06 20.41
N TRP A 181 6.42 1.00 19.89
CA TRP A 181 7.25 2.19 19.65
C TRP A 181 6.53 3.23 18.78
N CYS A 182 5.95 2.77 17.68
CA CYS A 182 5.21 3.67 16.79
C CYS A 182 3.99 4.30 17.46
N ALA A 183 3.24 3.56 18.28
CA ALA A 183 2.10 4.09 19.02
C ALA A 183 2.55 5.14 20.06
N GLU A 184 3.64 4.90 20.79
CA GLU A 184 4.20 5.85 21.76
C GLU A 184 4.69 7.13 21.08
N ILE A 185 5.38 7.01 19.92
CA ILE A 185 5.80 8.17 19.12
C ILE A 185 4.59 8.95 18.59
N TYR A 186 3.56 8.25 18.07
CA TYR A 186 2.35 8.88 17.56
C TYR A 186 1.62 9.71 18.63
N HIS A 187 1.46 9.17 19.84
CA HIS A 187 0.86 9.90 20.96
C HIS A 187 1.75 11.05 21.45
N THR A 188 3.06 10.87 21.43
CA THR A 188 4.01 11.93 21.76
C THR A 188 3.98 13.05 20.72
N LEU A 189 3.90 12.71 19.41
CA LEU A 189 3.74 13.69 18.35
C LEU A 189 2.49 14.53 18.53
N LYS A 190 1.34 13.91 18.87
CA LYS A 190 0.11 14.65 19.19
C LYS A 190 0.33 15.72 20.26
N LYS A 191 1.06 15.36 21.33
CA LYS A 191 1.39 16.29 22.41
C LYS A 191 2.31 17.41 21.94
N VAL A 192 3.38 17.10 21.21
CA VAL A 192 4.34 18.06 20.65
C VAL A 192 3.66 19.06 19.72
N LEU A 193 2.75 18.59 18.84
CA LEU A 193 1.95 19.44 17.95
C LEU A 193 1.04 20.39 18.75
N HIS A 194 0.35 19.86 19.75
CA HIS A 194 -0.53 20.65 20.61
C HIS A 194 0.23 21.75 21.38
N GLU A 195 1.40 21.44 21.95
CA GLU A 195 2.26 22.39 22.64
C GLU A 195 2.77 23.51 21.70
N ALA A 196 2.93 23.21 20.41
CA ALA A 196 3.25 24.17 19.37
C ALA A 196 2.05 24.99 18.86
N GLY A 197 0.84 24.72 19.36
CA GLY A 197 -0.39 25.37 18.90
C GLY A 197 -0.88 24.86 17.53
N LEU A 198 -0.40 23.70 17.10
CA LEU A 198 -0.80 23.07 15.83
C LEU A 198 -2.01 22.17 16.01
N GLY A 199 -2.82 22.03 14.95
CA GLY A 199 -4.03 21.22 14.97
C GLY A 199 -3.77 19.72 15.13
N GLY A 200 -4.66 19.02 15.85
CA GLY A 200 -4.59 17.57 16.06
C GLY A 200 -5.61 16.77 15.22
N GLY A 201 -6.18 17.37 14.16
CA GLY A 201 -7.02 16.66 13.19
C GLY A 201 -6.19 15.64 12.41
N VAL A 202 -6.83 14.54 11.99
CA VAL A 202 -6.16 13.46 11.24
C VAL A 202 -6.73 13.36 9.82
N GLY A 203 -5.86 12.99 8.89
CA GLY A 203 -6.23 12.69 7.51
C GLY A 203 -6.86 11.29 7.34
N ASP A 204 -7.08 10.90 6.10
CA ASP A 204 -7.72 9.63 5.73
C ASP A 204 -6.97 8.40 6.24
N GLU A 205 -5.66 8.49 6.39
CA GLU A 205 -4.80 7.40 6.85
C GLU A 205 -4.45 7.46 8.35
N GLY A 206 -5.04 8.41 9.08
CA GLY A 206 -4.86 8.54 10.52
C GLY A 206 -3.66 9.39 10.95
N GLY A 207 -2.82 9.88 10.04
CA GLY A 207 -1.75 10.83 10.32
C GLY A 207 -2.29 12.22 10.66
N PHE A 208 -1.58 13.00 11.51
CA PHE A 208 -1.98 14.37 11.82
C PHE A 208 -1.79 15.29 10.59
N ALA A 209 -2.62 16.29 10.46
CA ALA A 209 -2.67 17.16 9.28
C ALA A 209 -2.61 18.67 9.63
N PRO A 210 -1.63 19.14 10.42
CA PRO A 210 -1.50 20.55 10.70
C PRO A 210 -0.93 21.32 9.51
N ASN A 211 -1.13 22.66 9.50
CA ASN A 211 -0.39 23.55 8.59
C ASN A 211 1.05 23.72 9.06
N PHE A 212 1.97 23.70 8.11
CA PHE A 212 3.39 24.00 8.35
C PHE A 212 3.86 25.13 7.45
N THR A 213 5.07 25.65 7.67
CA THR A 213 5.64 26.74 6.87
C THR A 213 6.49 26.25 5.70
N THR A 214 6.99 25.02 5.77
CA THR A 214 7.80 24.35 4.73
C THR A 214 7.52 22.86 4.71
N ASN A 215 7.85 22.20 3.60
CA ASN A 215 7.75 20.76 3.46
C ASN A 215 8.78 19.98 4.32
N GLU A 216 9.78 20.64 4.84
CA GLU A 216 10.77 20.07 5.76
C GLU A 216 10.30 20.05 7.23
N GLU A 217 9.45 21.00 7.62
CA GLU A 217 9.02 21.17 9.01
C GLU A 217 8.38 19.92 9.62
N PRO A 218 7.56 19.12 8.90
CA PRO A 218 7.06 17.82 9.38
C PRO A 218 8.18 16.91 9.90
N LEU A 219 9.29 16.77 9.18
CA LEU A 219 10.43 15.95 9.60
C LEU A 219 11.04 16.42 10.91
N GLN A 220 11.11 17.74 11.13
CA GLN A 220 11.60 18.32 12.40
C GLN A 220 10.70 17.94 13.58
N TYR A 221 9.37 17.93 13.36
CA TYR A 221 8.42 17.51 14.40
C TYR A 221 8.48 16.02 14.68
N ILE A 222 8.73 15.20 13.66
CA ILE A 222 8.94 13.75 13.84
C ILE A 222 10.21 13.48 14.66
N VAL A 223 11.32 14.17 14.36
CA VAL A 223 12.56 14.07 15.17
C VAL A 223 12.27 14.40 16.63
N LYS A 224 11.62 15.56 16.90
CA LYS A 224 11.25 15.97 18.27
C LYS A 224 10.36 14.94 18.97
N ALA A 225 9.42 14.33 18.24
CA ALA A 225 8.50 13.33 18.80
C ALA A 225 9.24 12.04 19.15
N CYS A 226 10.13 11.56 18.28
CA CYS A 226 10.97 10.37 18.55
C CYS A 226 11.84 10.57 19.78
N GLU A 227 12.59 11.70 19.85
CA GLU A 227 13.46 12.02 20.97
C GLU A 227 12.68 12.18 22.29
N ALA A 228 11.52 12.87 22.26
CA ALA A 228 10.66 13.05 23.43
C ALA A 228 10.01 11.72 23.89
N ALA A 229 9.81 10.77 22.99
CA ALA A 229 9.36 9.41 23.32
C ALA A 229 10.50 8.49 23.79
N GLY A 230 11.77 8.94 23.71
CA GLY A 230 12.94 8.20 24.15
C GLY A 230 13.58 7.32 23.08
N TYR A 231 13.21 7.49 21.81
CA TYR A 231 13.75 6.75 20.67
C TYR A 231 14.75 7.59 19.88
N LYS A 232 15.76 6.94 19.29
CA LYS A 232 16.83 7.60 18.52
C LYS A 232 16.56 7.55 17.03
N PRO A 233 16.29 8.71 16.38
CA PRO A 233 16.28 8.79 14.92
C PRO A 233 17.61 8.32 14.32
N GLY A 234 17.54 7.45 13.32
CA GLY A 234 18.69 6.87 12.65
C GLY A 234 19.14 5.51 13.21
N ASP A 235 18.89 5.23 14.48
CA ASP A 235 19.23 3.97 15.14
C ASP A 235 17.99 3.08 15.34
N ASP A 236 17.02 3.58 16.12
CA ASP A 236 15.78 2.88 16.46
C ASP A 236 14.73 3.07 15.37
N ILE A 237 14.59 4.32 14.92
CA ILE A 237 13.57 4.76 13.97
C ILE A 237 14.23 5.41 12.75
N MET A 238 13.90 4.91 11.56
CA MET A 238 14.19 5.58 10.30
C MET A 238 12.92 6.27 9.78
N PHE A 239 13.08 7.18 8.84
CA PHE A 239 11.96 7.91 8.23
C PHE A 239 11.73 7.45 6.81
N ALA A 240 10.46 7.48 6.39
CA ALA A 240 10.08 7.31 5.00
C ALA A 240 9.14 8.45 4.59
N MET A 241 9.12 8.74 3.30
CA MET A 241 8.29 9.79 2.71
C MET A 241 7.57 9.26 1.48
N ASP A 242 6.39 9.78 1.26
CA ASP A 242 5.68 9.70 -0.01
C ASP A 242 5.23 11.11 -0.40
N PRO A 243 5.97 11.80 -1.27
CA PRO A 243 5.56 13.10 -1.77
C PRO A 243 4.42 13.04 -2.79
N ALA A 244 4.16 11.89 -3.43
CA ALA A 244 3.24 11.75 -4.55
C ALA A 244 3.52 12.80 -5.65
N SER A 245 4.74 12.79 -6.19
CA SER A 245 5.28 13.91 -6.98
C SER A 245 4.51 14.20 -8.26
N THR A 246 3.72 13.26 -8.77
CA THR A 246 2.83 13.48 -9.93
C THR A 246 1.81 14.59 -9.64
N GLU A 247 1.33 14.73 -8.38
CA GLU A 247 0.31 15.70 -7.99
C GLU A 247 0.77 17.17 -8.11
N PHE A 248 2.07 17.42 -8.04
CA PHE A 248 2.64 18.76 -8.19
C PHE A 248 3.60 18.89 -9.39
N TYR A 249 3.59 17.90 -10.30
CA TYR A 249 4.32 17.95 -11.56
C TYR A 249 3.47 18.59 -12.67
N ASN A 250 4.00 19.65 -13.28
CA ASN A 250 3.36 20.29 -14.42
C ASN A 250 3.96 19.74 -15.71
N ALA A 251 3.21 18.90 -16.42
CA ALA A 251 3.67 18.24 -17.65
C ALA A 251 3.90 19.23 -18.82
N GLU A 252 3.26 20.43 -18.82
CA GLU A 252 3.45 21.43 -19.88
C GLU A 252 4.80 22.15 -19.71
N THR A 253 5.22 22.40 -18.49
CA THR A 253 6.48 23.11 -18.20
C THR A 253 7.65 22.16 -17.89
N GLY A 254 7.38 20.90 -17.59
CA GLY A 254 8.36 19.91 -17.14
C GLY A 254 8.92 20.25 -15.75
N LYS A 255 8.14 20.90 -14.87
CA LYS A 255 8.58 21.35 -13.56
C LYS A 255 7.72 20.82 -12.43
N TYR A 256 8.30 20.71 -11.26
CA TYR A 256 7.67 20.41 -9.99
C TYR A 256 7.31 21.71 -9.28
N GLU A 257 6.03 21.96 -9.04
CA GLU A 257 5.47 23.18 -8.45
C GLU A 257 5.19 22.98 -6.96
N LEU A 258 6.15 23.29 -6.09
CA LEU A 258 5.98 23.25 -4.63
C LEU A 258 5.24 24.52 -4.18
N LYS A 259 3.91 24.48 -4.22
CA LYS A 259 3.02 25.63 -3.97
C LYS A 259 3.13 26.12 -2.53
N GLY A 260 3.27 25.19 -1.57
CA GLY A 260 3.45 25.51 -0.16
C GLY A 260 4.73 26.30 0.13
N GLU A 261 5.77 26.13 -0.70
CA GLU A 261 7.04 26.84 -0.59
C GLU A 261 7.20 27.97 -1.63
N GLY A 262 6.28 28.09 -2.60
CA GLY A 262 6.36 29.07 -3.68
C GLY A 262 7.56 28.84 -4.60
N ARG A 263 7.94 27.59 -4.86
CA ARG A 263 9.11 27.17 -5.65
C ARG A 263 8.70 26.34 -6.85
N GLU A 264 9.41 26.51 -7.95
CA GLU A 264 9.35 25.63 -9.12
C GLU A 264 10.73 24.99 -9.32
N LEU A 265 10.78 23.68 -9.48
CA LEU A 265 12.01 22.91 -9.62
C LEU A 265 11.97 22.09 -10.92
N THR A 266 13.10 22.06 -11.64
CA THR A 266 13.35 21.07 -12.69
C THR A 266 13.56 19.69 -12.07
N SER A 267 13.53 18.62 -12.89
CA SER A 267 13.84 17.26 -12.41
C SER A 267 15.19 17.16 -11.72
N ALA A 268 16.22 17.80 -12.25
CA ALA A 268 17.55 17.82 -11.64
C ALA A 268 17.58 18.55 -10.29
N GLU A 269 16.89 19.68 -10.17
CA GLU A 269 16.78 20.41 -8.89
C GLU A 269 15.95 19.64 -7.86
N MET A 270 14.94 18.87 -8.30
CA MET A 270 14.16 18.00 -7.42
C MET A 270 15.02 16.84 -6.89
N VAL A 271 15.87 16.24 -7.74
CA VAL A 271 16.87 15.24 -7.32
C VAL A 271 17.83 15.79 -6.27
N ASP A 272 18.33 17.02 -6.45
CA ASP A 272 19.21 17.68 -5.46
C ASP A 272 18.45 18.01 -4.17
N TYR A 273 17.17 18.36 -4.24
CA TYR A 273 16.30 18.57 -3.07
C TYR A 273 16.21 17.30 -2.22
N TRP A 274 15.92 16.13 -2.85
CA TRP A 274 15.88 14.85 -2.14
C TRP A 274 17.24 14.48 -1.54
N ALA A 275 18.32 14.65 -2.30
CA ALA A 275 19.66 14.36 -1.81
C ALA A 275 20.00 15.18 -0.55
N ALA A 276 19.64 16.46 -0.53
CA ALA A 276 19.86 17.35 0.62
C ALA A 276 19.04 16.91 1.86
N LEU A 277 17.78 16.49 1.69
CA LEU A 277 16.97 15.98 2.82
C LEU A 277 17.53 14.67 3.38
N VAL A 278 17.98 13.76 2.52
CA VAL A 278 18.60 12.48 2.92
C VAL A 278 19.91 12.67 3.68
N GLU A 279 20.68 13.71 3.36
CA GLU A 279 21.89 14.06 4.11
C GLU A 279 21.59 14.64 5.51
N LYS A 280 20.42 15.27 5.67
CA LYS A 280 20.04 15.97 6.89
C LYS A 280 19.22 15.12 7.87
N TYR A 281 18.40 14.19 7.37
CA TYR A 281 17.48 13.37 8.14
C TYR A 281 17.73 11.87 7.89
N PRO A 282 17.40 10.99 8.83
CA PRO A 282 17.57 9.55 8.67
C PRO A 282 16.48 8.95 7.76
N ILE A 283 16.37 9.48 6.53
CA ILE A 283 15.41 9.00 5.52
C ILE A 283 15.99 7.75 4.87
N ILE A 284 15.26 6.63 4.99
CA ILE A 284 15.65 5.33 4.42
C ILE A 284 14.83 4.98 3.17
N SER A 285 13.67 5.61 2.98
CA SER A 285 12.78 5.32 1.86
C SER A 285 12.08 6.58 1.35
N ILE A 286 12.02 6.75 0.03
CA ILE A 286 11.23 7.76 -0.67
C ILE A 286 10.39 7.05 -1.73
N GLU A 287 9.07 7.17 -1.62
CA GLU A 287 8.10 6.68 -2.57
C GLU A 287 7.73 7.82 -3.52
N ASP A 288 7.60 7.53 -4.81
CA ASP A 288 7.23 8.48 -5.86
C ASP A 288 7.91 9.86 -5.76
N GLY A 289 9.23 9.83 -5.56
CA GLY A 289 10.06 11.02 -5.47
C GLY A 289 10.14 11.84 -6.77
N MET A 290 9.71 11.25 -7.89
CA MET A 290 9.55 11.87 -9.21
C MET A 290 8.18 11.51 -9.78
N ALA A 291 7.68 12.27 -10.76
CA ALA A 291 6.40 12.00 -11.41
C ALA A 291 6.42 10.68 -12.20
N GLU A 292 5.26 10.03 -12.35
CA GLU A 292 5.08 8.69 -12.91
C GLU A 292 5.58 8.51 -14.36
N GLU A 293 5.69 9.59 -15.13
CA GLU A 293 6.23 9.58 -16.50
C GLU A 293 7.56 10.33 -16.65
N ASP A 294 8.12 10.87 -15.58
CA ASP A 294 9.47 11.47 -15.59
C ASP A 294 10.57 10.41 -15.43
N TRP A 295 10.64 9.48 -16.37
CA TRP A 295 11.61 8.36 -16.36
C TRP A 295 13.07 8.81 -16.30
N ASP A 296 13.39 9.93 -16.95
CA ASP A 296 14.74 10.52 -16.90
C ASP A 296 15.06 11.08 -15.52
N GLY A 297 14.09 11.73 -14.86
CA GLY A 297 14.20 12.19 -13.48
C GLY A 297 14.35 11.01 -12.51
N TRP A 298 13.56 9.95 -12.67
CA TRP A 298 13.70 8.72 -11.90
C TRP A 298 15.07 8.08 -12.04
N LYS A 299 15.61 8.04 -13.25
CA LYS A 299 16.97 7.53 -13.49
C LYS A 299 18.02 8.38 -12.77
N GLN A 300 17.92 9.72 -12.87
CA GLN A 300 18.83 10.64 -12.18
C GLN A 300 18.73 10.47 -10.65
N LEU A 301 17.53 10.34 -10.10
CA LEU A 301 17.29 10.12 -8.66
C LEU A 301 17.94 8.80 -8.22
N THR A 302 17.71 7.72 -8.98
CA THR A 302 18.25 6.40 -8.67
C THR A 302 19.78 6.40 -8.68
N ASP A 303 20.41 7.01 -9.71
CA ASP A 303 21.85 7.14 -9.77
C ASP A 303 22.43 7.99 -8.64
N ARG A 304 21.68 8.98 -8.16
CA ARG A 304 22.16 9.96 -7.17
C ARG A 304 22.11 9.42 -5.74
N ILE A 305 21.04 8.73 -5.35
CA ILE A 305 20.81 8.30 -3.96
C ILE A 305 20.34 6.84 -3.81
N GLY A 306 20.05 6.13 -4.88
CA GLY A 306 19.50 4.77 -4.83
C GLY A 306 20.40 3.73 -4.15
N ASP A 307 21.68 3.98 -4.04
CA ASP A 307 22.61 3.14 -3.25
C ASP A 307 22.39 3.24 -1.74
N LYS A 308 21.83 4.36 -1.25
CA LYS A 308 21.69 4.70 0.17
C LYS A 308 20.23 4.68 0.65
N VAL A 309 19.30 4.91 -0.27
CA VAL A 309 17.87 5.10 0.01
C VAL A 309 17.06 4.17 -0.86
N GLN A 310 16.06 3.53 -0.27
CA GLN A 310 15.04 2.81 -1.00
C GLN A 310 14.18 3.82 -1.78
N LEU A 311 14.08 3.60 -3.08
CA LEU A 311 13.25 4.39 -3.99
C LEU A 311 12.10 3.52 -4.47
N VAL A 312 10.90 3.81 -3.97
CA VAL A 312 9.70 3.01 -4.20
C VAL A 312 8.89 3.61 -5.34
N GLY A 313 8.57 2.80 -6.34
CA GLY A 313 7.59 3.19 -7.36
C GLY A 313 6.20 2.71 -6.96
N ASP A 314 5.28 3.65 -6.72
CA ASP A 314 3.83 3.45 -6.60
C ASP A 314 3.14 3.76 -7.93
N ASP A 315 2.87 5.02 -8.24
CA ASP A 315 2.27 5.45 -9.51
C ASP A 315 3.19 5.10 -10.70
N LEU A 316 4.51 5.08 -10.48
CA LEU A 316 5.47 4.66 -11.48
C LEU A 316 5.18 3.25 -12.01
N PHE A 317 4.82 2.30 -11.14
CA PHE A 317 4.67 0.88 -11.48
C PHE A 317 3.23 0.37 -11.41
N VAL A 318 2.37 0.95 -10.60
CA VAL A 318 0.96 0.57 -10.36
C VAL A 318 0.76 -0.94 -10.21
N THR A 319 1.68 -1.62 -9.52
CA THR A 319 1.70 -3.09 -9.33
C THR A 319 1.70 -3.86 -10.68
N ASN A 320 2.04 -3.21 -11.79
CA ASN A 320 1.96 -3.75 -13.15
C ASN A 320 3.30 -4.26 -13.63
N SER A 321 3.40 -5.56 -13.95
CA SER A 321 4.63 -6.23 -14.39
C SER A 321 5.24 -5.60 -15.65
N LYS A 322 4.42 -5.05 -16.57
CA LYS A 322 4.93 -4.39 -17.79
C LYS A 322 5.65 -3.09 -17.45
N ARG A 323 5.09 -2.27 -16.54
CA ARG A 323 5.73 -1.02 -16.09
C ARG A 323 6.95 -1.30 -15.21
N LEU A 324 6.86 -2.32 -14.34
CA LEU A 324 8.01 -2.77 -13.54
C LEU A 324 9.16 -3.22 -14.43
N ALA A 325 8.90 -4.04 -15.46
CA ALA A 325 9.91 -4.46 -16.42
C ALA A 325 10.61 -3.27 -17.11
N LYS A 326 9.85 -2.24 -17.51
CA LYS A 326 10.41 -1.00 -18.06
C LYS A 326 11.33 -0.30 -17.06
N GLY A 327 10.92 -0.17 -15.80
CA GLY A 327 11.74 0.44 -14.75
C GLY A 327 13.03 -0.32 -14.48
N ILE A 328 12.97 -1.65 -14.46
CA ILE A 328 14.13 -2.52 -14.32
C ILE A 328 15.11 -2.32 -15.50
N GLU A 329 14.59 -2.31 -16.72
CA GLU A 329 15.41 -2.09 -17.94
C GLU A 329 16.11 -0.72 -17.93
N LEU A 330 15.40 0.33 -17.51
CA LEU A 330 15.94 1.69 -17.42
C LEU A 330 16.83 1.91 -16.19
N GLY A 331 16.77 1.02 -15.19
CA GLY A 331 17.45 1.18 -13.91
C GLY A 331 16.87 2.30 -13.06
N CYS A 332 15.54 2.42 -13.05
CA CYS A 332 14.76 3.40 -12.29
C CYS A 332 14.16 2.77 -11.05
N ALA A 333 14.25 3.43 -9.89
CA ALA A 333 13.83 2.92 -8.59
C ALA A 333 14.65 1.69 -8.12
N ASN A 334 14.33 1.13 -6.97
CA ASN A 334 14.90 -0.10 -6.43
C ASN A 334 13.92 -0.86 -5.52
N ALA A 335 12.66 -0.41 -5.48
CA ALA A 335 11.57 -1.06 -4.77
C ALA A 335 10.24 -0.77 -5.48
N ILE A 336 9.24 -1.62 -5.22
CA ILE A 336 7.87 -1.47 -5.72
C ILE A 336 6.88 -1.42 -4.56
N LEU A 337 5.90 -0.53 -4.66
CA LEU A 337 4.70 -0.58 -3.82
C LEU A 337 3.69 -1.55 -4.44
N LEU A 338 3.05 -2.34 -3.62
CA LEU A 338 2.14 -3.40 -4.04
C LEU A 338 0.74 -3.10 -3.52
N LYS A 339 -0.12 -2.67 -4.40
CA LYS A 339 -1.54 -2.42 -4.14
C LYS A 339 -2.36 -3.42 -4.97
N VAL A 340 -2.91 -4.44 -4.33
CA VAL A 340 -3.60 -5.54 -5.02
C VAL A 340 -4.71 -5.07 -5.98
N ASN A 341 -5.37 -3.95 -5.65
CA ASN A 341 -6.43 -3.41 -6.49
C ASN A 341 -5.94 -2.57 -7.69
N GLN A 342 -4.67 -2.14 -7.72
CA GLN A 342 -4.09 -1.44 -8.88
C GLN A 342 -3.96 -2.37 -10.09
N ILE A 343 -3.76 -3.65 -9.85
CA ILE A 343 -3.69 -4.68 -10.89
C ILE A 343 -4.96 -5.54 -10.96
N GLY A 344 -5.59 -5.86 -9.82
CA GLY A 344 -6.94 -6.40 -9.74
C GLY A 344 -7.06 -7.92 -9.65
N SER A 345 -5.96 -8.67 -9.49
CA SER A 345 -5.99 -10.10 -9.17
C SER A 345 -4.82 -10.51 -8.25
N LEU A 346 -4.99 -11.59 -7.50
CA LEU A 346 -3.92 -12.16 -6.67
C LEU A 346 -2.79 -12.69 -7.55
N SER A 347 -3.10 -13.42 -8.63
CA SER A 347 -2.10 -14.02 -9.52
C SER A 347 -1.17 -12.98 -10.15
N GLU A 348 -1.72 -11.87 -10.68
CA GLU A 348 -0.89 -10.79 -11.26
C GLU A 348 -0.07 -10.07 -10.19
N THR A 349 -0.61 -9.92 -8.96
CA THR A 349 0.14 -9.39 -7.82
C THR A 349 1.34 -10.27 -7.49
N LEU A 350 1.16 -11.59 -7.47
CA LEU A 350 2.25 -12.56 -7.24
C LEU A 350 3.32 -12.47 -8.34
N ASP A 351 2.91 -12.30 -9.60
CA ASP A 351 3.85 -12.16 -10.72
C ASP A 351 4.69 -10.88 -10.63
N ALA A 352 4.08 -9.77 -10.21
CA ALA A 352 4.79 -8.52 -9.97
C ALA A 352 5.82 -8.65 -8.84
N ILE A 353 5.46 -9.32 -7.73
CA ILE A 353 6.36 -9.58 -6.59
C ILE A 353 7.55 -10.46 -7.01
N GLU A 354 7.28 -11.54 -7.74
CA GLU A 354 8.34 -12.44 -8.19
C GLU A 354 9.31 -11.73 -9.12
N MET A 355 8.81 -10.95 -10.09
CA MET A 355 9.64 -10.14 -10.99
C MET A 355 10.49 -9.13 -10.21
N ALA A 356 9.92 -8.41 -9.23
CA ALA A 356 10.62 -7.46 -8.39
C ALA A 356 11.79 -8.12 -7.64
N LYS A 357 11.52 -9.24 -6.96
CA LYS A 357 12.52 -9.99 -6.20
C LYS A 357 13.65 -10.52 -7.08
N GLN A 358 13.33 -11.06 -8.25
CA GLN A 358 14.34 -11.55 -9.22
C GLN A 358 15.25 -10.43 -9.72
N ALA A 359 14.75 -9.20 -9.80
CA ALA A 359 15.52 -8.02 -10.16
C ALA A 359 16.27 -7.39 -8.96
N GLY A 360 16.13 -7.90 -7.75
CA GLY A 360 16.73 -7.35 -6.53
C GLY A 360 16.00 -6.12 -5.98
N TYR A 361 14.77 -5.86 -6.42
CA TYR A 361 13.91 -4.81 -5.88
C TYR A 361 13.26 -5.28 -4.58
N ALA A 362 13.16 -4.38 -3.60
CA ALA A 362 12.35 -4.63 -2.42
C ALA A 362 10.85 -4.47 -2.74
N CYS A 363 10.03 -5.12 -1.92
CA CYS A 363 8.58 -5.10 -2.04
C CYS A 363 7.97 -4.45 -0.79
N VAL A 364 7.00 -3.56 -0.97
CA VAL A 364 6.24 -2.94 0.12
C VAL A 364 4.77 -3.26 -0.10
N MET A 365 4.17 -4.10 0.75
CA MET A 365 2.72 -4.35 0.71
C MET A 365 1.98 -3.12 1.21
N SER A 366 0.95 -2.67 0.49
CA SER A 366 0.30 -1.38 0.78
C SER A 366 -1.21 -1.46 0.82
N HIS A 367 -1.78 -0.60 1.68
CA HIS A 367 -3.18 -0.24 1.72
C HIS A 367 -3.56 0.75 0.63
N ARG A 368 -4.81 1.22 0.67
CA ARG A 368 -5.28 2.41 -0.05
C ARG A 368 -5.84 3.44 0.93
N SER A 369 -6.07 4.68 0.44
CA SER A 369 -6.69 5.74 1.26
C SER A 369 -8.11 5.39 1.71
N GLY A 370 -8.91 4.73 0.88
CA GLY A 370 -10.18 4.13 1.24
C GLY A 370 -10.03 2.65 1.56
N GLU A 371 -10.04 2.31 2.84
CA GLU A 371 -9.88 0.95 3.34
C GLU A 371 -11.16 0.41 3.97
N THR A 372 -11.15 -0.87 4.27
CA THR A 372 -12.19 -1.57 5.03
C THR A 372 -11.55 -2.25 6.24
N GLU A 373 -12.32 -3.04 6.99
CA GLU A 373 -11.79 -3.92 8.05
C GLU A 373 -11.03 -5.15 7.52
N ASP A 374 -11.02 -5.39 6.21
CA ASP A 374 -10.29 -6.50 5.59
C ASP A 374 -8.79 -6.45 5.90
N THR A 375 -8.20 -7.61 6.23
CA THR A 375 -6.81 -7.73 6.68
C THR A 375 -5.93 -8.49 5.70
N THR A 376 -6.41 -8.78 4.50
CA THR A 376 -5.72 -9.61 3.50
C THR A 376 -4.26 -9.16 3.26
N ILE A 377 -4.02 -7.86 3.16
CA ILE A 377 -2.65 -7.34 2.92
C ILE A 377 -1.69 -7.65 4.07
N ALA A 378 -2.16 -7.79 5.30
CA ALA A 378 -1.34 -8.24 6.43
C ALA A 378 -0.90 -9.69 6.24
N ASP A 379 -1.83 -10.58 5.92
CA ASP A 379 -1.53 -11.99 5.61
C ASP A 379 -0.60 -12.11 4.40
N LEU A 380 -0.87 -11.39 3.30
CA LEU A 380 -0.02 -11.41 2.10
C LEU A 380 1.39 -10.89 2.37
N SER A 381 1.56 -9.88 3.23
CA SER A 381 2.89 -9.37 3.55
C SER A 381 3.79 -10.41 4.22
N VAL A 382 3.22 -11.25 5.10
CA VAL A 382 3.93 -12.36 5.74
C VAL A 382 4.06 -13.54 4.80
N ALA A 383 2.98 -13.92 4.10
CA ALA A 383 2.98 -15.01 3.12
C ALA A 383 4.13 -14.87 2.12
N LEU A 384 4.30 -13.67 1.59
CA LEU A 384 5.22 -13.39 0.50
C LEU A 384 6.56 -12.84 0.98
N ASN A 385 6.77 -12.76 2.32
CA ASN A 385 7.99 -12.21 2.89
C ASN A 385 8.38 -10.88 2.22
N THR A 386 7.44 -9.93 2.12
CA THR A 386 7.71 -8.62 1.51
C THR A 386 8.68 -7.81 2.37
N GLY A 387 8.75 -8.12 3.65
CA GLY A 387 9.62 -7.46 4.63
C GLY A 387 9.15 -6.07 5.03
N GLN A 388 8.20 -5.47 4.33
CA GLN A 388 7.67 -4.13 4.60
C GLN A 388 6.17 -4.08 4.34
N ILE A 389 5.46 -3.25 5.14
CA ILE A 389 4.03 -2.95 4.97
C ILE A 389 3.76 -1.46 5.21
N LYS A 390 3.03 -0.82 4.28
CA LYS A 390 2.54 0.55 4.38
C LYS A 390 1.03 0.50 4.57
N THR A 391 0.54 0.77 5.80
CA THR A 391 -0.90 0.68 6.10
C THR A 391 -1.39 1.74 7.08
N GLY A 392 -0.86 2.96 6.95
CA GLY A 392 -1.30 4.16 7.67
C GLY A 392 -0.76 4.30 9.08
N ALA A 393 -1.34 5.20 9.85
CA ALA A 393 -1.00 5.46 11.24
C ALA A 393 -1.53 4.36 12.19
N PRO A 394 -1.01 4.26 13.43
CA PRO A 394 -1.57 3.38 14.45
C PRO A 394 -2.89 3.97 15.03
N CYS A 395 -3.76 4.41 14.17
CA CYS A 395 -5.01 5.10 14.44
C CYS A 395 -6.02 4.78 13.33
N ARG A 396 -7.33 4.81 13.62
CA ARG A 396 -8.45 4.38 12.76
C ARG A 396 -8.53 2.85 12.61
N SER A 397 -9.73 2.30 12.79
CA SER A 397 -9.94 0.83 12.86
C SER A 397 -9.55 0.13 11.56
N ASP A 398 -9.77 0.77 10.42
CA ASP A 398 -9.41 0.30 9.09
C ASP A 398 -7.89 0.08 8.91
N ARG A 399 -7.05 0.86 9.60
CA ARG A 399 -5.59 0.71 9.63
C ARG A 399 -5.16 -0.28 10.71
N VAL A 400 -5.65 -0.06 11.93
CA VAL A 400 -5.30 -0.88 13.11
C VAL A 400 -5.69 -2.35 12.93
N ALA A 401 -6.73 -2.66 12.14
CA ALA A 401 -7.12 -4.02 11.82
C ALA A 401 -5.95 -4.83 11.21
N LYS A 402 -5.17 -4.24 10.29
CA LYS A 402 -4.01 -4.87 9.64
C LYS A 402 -2.88 -5.09 10.64
N TYR A 403 -2.58 -4.10 11.49
CA TYR A 403 -1.57 -4.25 12.55
C TYR A 403 -1.95 -5.30 13.59
N ASN A 404 -3.22 -5.35 13.99
CA ASN A 404 -3.72 -6.37 14.90
C ASN A 404 -3.64 -7.78 14.28
N GLN A 405 -3.85 -7.91 12.97
CA GLN A 405 -3.67 -9.18 12.27
C GLN A 405 -2.21 -9.63 12.29
N LEU A 406 -1.27 -8.73 12.08
CA LEU A 406 0.17 -9.04 12.16
C LEU A 406 0.57 -9.48 13.57
N LEU A 407 0.00 -8.89 14.64
CA LEU A 407 0.21 -9.38 16.01
C LEU A 407 -0.29 -10.82 16.21
N ARG A 408 -1.48 -11.17 15.66
CA ARG A 408 -1.99 -12.54 15.73
C ARG A 408 -1.11 -13.51 14.97
N ILE A 409 -0.60 -13.11 13.80
CA ILE A 409 0.33 -13.92 13.00
C ILE A 409 1.66 -14.11 13.75
N GLU A 410 2.20 -13.06 14.39
CA GLU A 410 3.41 -13.16 15.21
C GLU A 410 3.21 -14.14 16.36
N GLU A 411 2.07 -14.07 17.08
CA GLU A 411 1.73 -14.99 18.17
C GLU A 411 1.60 -16.45 17.65
N GLU A 412 0.95 -16.66 16.52
CA GLU A 412 0.78 -17.99 15.92
C GLU A 412 2.12 -18.61 15.46
N LEU A 413 3.02 -17.79 14.94
CA LEU A 413 4.37 -18.22 14.54
C LEU A 413 5.28 -18.47 15.74
N ASP A 414 5.03 -17.84 16.87
CA ASP A 414 5.81 -17.95 18.10
C ASP A 414 7.32 -17.80 17.83
N SER A 415 8.12 -18.77 18.24
CA SER A 415 9.58 -18.77 18.05
C SER A 415 10.05 -18.85 16.59
N GLN A 416 9.15 -19.06 15.65
CA GLN A 416 9.43 -19.04 14.20
C GLN A 416 9.24 -17.64 13.59
N ALA A 417 8.60 -16.72 14.30
CA ALA A 417 8.42 -15.35 13.85
C ALA A 417 9.76 -14.63 13.72
N GLN A 418 9.98 -14.01 12.58
CA GLN A 418 11.17 -13.21 12.32
C GLN A 418 10.76 -11.80 11.93
N TYR A 419 11.10 -10.80 12.74
CA TYR A 419 10.87 -9.41 12.39
C TYR A 419 11.92 -8.94 11.39
N ALA A 420 11.47 -8.33 10.29
CA ALA A 420 12.37 -7.90 9.21
C ALA A 420 13.35 -6.80 9.65
N GLY A 421 12.85 -5.76 10.35
CA GLY A 421 13.67 -4.66 10.84
C GLY A 421 14.55 -4.05 9.73
N LYS A 422 15.82 -3.83 10.03
CA LYS A 422 16.80 -3.34 9.04
C LYS A 422 17.01 -4.30 7.86
N ASN A 423 16.70 -5.60 8.02
CA ASN A 423 16.88 -6.58 6.94
C ASN A 423 15.86 -6.44 5.79
N ALA A 424 14.80 -5.67 5.99
CA ALA A 424 13.85 -5.32 4.94
C ALA A 424 14.50 -4.55 3.77
N PHE A 425 15.60 -3.86 4.02
CA PHE A 425 16.28 -2.98 3.07
C PHE A 425 17.49 -3.64 2.41
N TYR A 426 17.31 -4.83 1.81
CA TYR A 426 18.38 -5.58 1.14
C TYR A 426 18.77 -4.98 -0.23
N ASN A 427 17.94 -4.07 -0.75
CA ASN A 427 18.09 -3.38 -2.02
C ASN A 427 19.03 -2.17 -1.98
N ILE A 428 19.51 -1.77 -0.80
CA ILE A 428 20.43 -0.63 -0.63
C ILE A 428 21.73 -1.08 0.05
N LYS A 429 22.81 -0.32 -0.21
CA LYS A 429 24.11 -0.54 0.46
C LYS A 429 24.02 -0.01 1.89
N ARG A 430 24.43 -0.83 2.86
CA ARG A 430 24.44 -0.50 4.30
C ARG A 430 25.84 -0.11 4.72
#